data_8a7b3bccc4314ff65a080e451470ce6a
#
_entry.id   8a7b3bccc4314ff65a080e451470ce6a
#
_cell.length_a   1.000
_cell.length_b   1.000
_cell.length_c   1.000
_cell.angle_alpha   90.00
_cell.angle_beta   90.00
_cell.angle_gamma   90.00
#
_symmetry.space_group_name_H-M   'P 1'
#
loop_
_entity.id
_entity.type
_entity.pdbx_description
1 polymer ?
#
loop_
_entity_poly.entity_id
_entity_poly.type
_entity_poly.pdbx_seq_one_letter_code
_entity_poly.pdbx_strand_id
1 'polypeptide(L)'
;MAKILVVDDEEHIRLLYSEELKEEGYDVITAEGGHGLLERIEKDKPDLVVLDIKMVDYDGLDLLQDIRNKFYDLPVILSTAYDTFKEDMKSIAADFYVVKSFDLTELKKKIQMALEASDGS
;
A
#
# COMPACT_ATOMS: atom_id res chain seq x y z
N MET A 1 10.66 -7.63 12.18
CA MET A 1 10.49 -7.43 10.74
C MET A 1 9.25 -6.60 10.47
N ALA A 2 9.35 -5.67 9.55
CA ALA A 2 8.19 -4.87 9.19
C ALA A 2 7.15 -5.74 8.47
N LYS A 3 5.89 -5.49 8.74
CA LYS A 3 4.76 -6.19 8.14
C LYS A 3 4.12 -5.28 7.10
N ILE A 4 4.03 -5.75 5.86
CA ILE A 4 3.47 -5.00 4.74
C ILE A 4 2.13 -5.62 4.35
N LEU A 5 1.10 -4.80 4.25
CA LEU A 5 -0.20 -5.24 3.72
C LEU A 5 -0.32 -4.78 2.27
N VAL A 6 -0.47 -5.72 1.36
CA VAL A 6 -0.66 -5.43 -0.06
C VAL A 6 -2.14 -5.60 -0.41
N VAL A 7 -2.77 -4.53 -0.87
CA VAL A 7 -4.20 -4.52 -1.22
C VAL A 7 -4.32 -4.35 -2.72
N ASP A 8 -4.78 -5.38 -3.42
CA ASP A 8 -4.93 -5.37 -4.87
C ASP A 8 -5.92 -6.47 -5.25
N ASP A 9 -6.80 -6.20 -6.18
CA ASP A 9 -7.80 -7.20 -6.60
C ASP A 9 -7.25 -8.19 -7.64
N GLU A 10 -6.05 -7.95 -8.16
CA GLU A 10 -5.40 -8.86 -9.10
C GLU A 10 -4.51 -9.85 -8.38
N GLU A 11 -4.85 -11.14 -8.49
CA GLU A 11 -4.11 -12.19 -7.79
C GLU A 11 -2.63 -12.23 -8.17
N HIS A 12 -2.33 -12.09 -9.47
CA HIS A 12 -0.93 -12.16 -9.92
C HIS A 12 -0.07 -11.02 -9.36
N ILE A 13 -0.67 -9.86 -9.13
CA ILE A 13 0.03 -8.73 -8.50
C ILE A 13 0.30 -9.04 -7.03
N ARG A 14 -0.71 -9.57 -6.31
CA ARG A 14 -0.52 -9.96 -4.91
C ARG A 14 0.60 -10.99 -4.77
N LEU A 15 0.64 -11.99 -5.66
CA LEU A 15 1.67 -13.02 -5.62
C LEU A 15 3.05 -12.44 -5.91
N LEU A 16 3.17 -11.64 -6.96
CA LEU A 16 4.45 -11.04 -7.33
C LEU A 16 4.98 -10.16 -6.20
N TYR A 17 4.15 -9.27 -5.68
CA TYR A 17 4.57 -8.35 -4.62
C TYR A 17 4.92 -9.11 -3.34
N SER A 18 4.11 -10.13 -3.00
CA SER A 18 4.40 -10.95 -1.83
C SER A 18 5.76 -11.61 -1.91
N GLU A 19 6.05 -12.27 -3.04
CA GLU A 19 7.32 -12.98 -3.21
C GLU A 19 8.51 -12.03 -3.14
N GLU A 20 8.42 -10.91 -3.88
CA GLU A 20 9.51 -9.95 -3.96
C GLU A 20 9.77 -9.26 -2.61
N LEU A 21 8.71 -8.89 -1.91
CA LEU A 21 8.86 -8.21 -0.62
C LEU A 21 9.33 -9.16 0.48
N LYS A 22 8.90 -10.42 0.43
CA LYS A 22 9.41 -11.42 1.38
C LYS A 22 10.91 -11.65 1.19
N GLU A 23 11.39 -11.60 -0.06
CA GLU A 23 12.82 -11.71 -0.33
C GLU A 23 13.61 -10.55 0.28
N GLU A 24 12.98 -9.39 0.44
CA GLU A 24 13.60 -8.24 1.09
C GLU A 24 13.58 -8.34 2.62
N GLY A 25 12.96 -9.38 3.15
CA GLY A 25 12.93 -9.61 4.60
C GLY A 25 11.67 -9.12 5.30
N TYR A 26 10.67 -8.65 4.56
CA TYR A 26 9.41 -8.21 5.17
C TYR A 26 8.45 -9.37 5.39
N ASP A 27 7.60 -9.24 6.41
CA ASP A 27 6.41 -10.07 6.52
C ASP A 27 5.35 -9.46 5.60
N VAL A 28 4.69 -10.28 4.80
CA VAL A 28 3.71 -9.78 3.84
C VAL A 28 2.37 -10.46 4.03
N ILE A 29 1.33 -9.64 4.16
CA ILE A 29 -0.05 -10.12 4.14
C ILE A 29 -0.75 -9.43 2.98
N THR A 30 -1.80 -10.04 2.46
CA THR A 30 -2.51 -9.54 1.29
C THR A 30 -4.00 -9.43 1.54
N ALA A 31 -4.65 -8.53 0.80
CA ALA A 31 -6.09 -8.38 0.79
C ALA A 31 -6.56 -8.19 -0.65
N GLU A 32 -7.73 -8.74 -0.97
CA GLU A 32 -8.28 -8.71 -2.33
C GLU A 32 -8.99 -7.41 -2.67
N GLY A 33 -9.32 -6.60 -1.68
CA GLY A 33 -10.04 -5.36 -1.90
C GLY A 33 -10.33 -4.63 -0.60
N GLY A 34 -11.23 -3.66 -0.67
CA GLY A 34 -11.51 -2.78 0.46
C GLY A 34 -12.48 -3.33 1.49
N HIS A 35 -13.20 -4.39 1.15
CA HIS A 35 -14.19 -4.94 2.09
C HIS A 35 -13.53 -5.47 3.35
N GLY A 36 -13.92 -4.94 4.51
CA GLY A 36 -13.35 -5.36 5.78
C GLY A 36 -11.92 -4.94 6.02
N LEU A 37 -11.39 -4.03 5.18
CA LEU A 37 -9.97 -3.67 5.24
C LEU A 37 -9.60 -2.93 6.52
N LEU A 38 -10.43 -2.03 6.99
CA LEU A 38 -10.13 -1.26 8.21
C LEU A 38 -10.05 -2.19 9.42
N GLU A 39 -10.95 -3.17 9.52
CA GLU A 39 -10.93 -4.17 10.58
C GLU A 39 -9.67 -5.04 10.48
N ARG A 40 -9.26 -5.36 9.26
CA ARG A 40 -8.05 -6.15 9.02
C ARG A 40 -6.80 -5.41 9.46
N ILE A 41 -6.72 -4.12 9.14
CA ILE A 41 -5.60 -3.28 9.56
C ILE A 41 -5.54 -3.21 11.09
N GLU A 42 -6.69 -3.04 11.72
CA GLU A 42 -6.75 -2.98 13.18
C GLU A 42 -6.32 -4.28 13.84
N LYS A 43 -6.70 -5.40 13.25
CA LYS A 43 -6.36 -6.74 13.76
C LYS A 43 -4.90 -7.10 13.54
N ASP A 44 -4.43 -6.93 12.31
CA ASP A 44 -3.10 -7.41 11.90
C ASP A 44 -1.99 -6.39 12.15
N LYS A 45 -2.35 -5.12 12.29
CA LYS A 45 -1.41 -4.02 12.61
C LYS A 45 -0.20 -3.99 11.68
N PRO A 46 -0.42 -3.84 10.36
CA PRO A 46 0.72 -3.72 9.45
C PRO A 46 1.49 -2.44 9.71
N ASP A 47 2.76 -2.45 9.34
CA ASP A 47 3.62 -1.27 9.46
C ASP A 47 3.49 -0.34 8.26
N LEU A 48 2.95 -0.86 7.16
CA LEU A 48 2.79 -0.11 5.92
C LEU A 48 1.75 -0.79 5.03
N VAL A 49 1.01 0.00 4.28
CA VAL A 49 0.01 -0.51 3.33
C VAL A 49 0.40 -0.09 1.91
N VAL A 50 0.43 -1.06 0.99
CA VAL A 50 0.52 -0.79 -0.45
C VAL A 50 -0.89 -0.96 -1.00
N LEU A 51 -1.46 0.12 -1.50
CA LEU A 51 -2.88 0.19 -1.84
C LEU A 51 -3.08 0.49 -3.33
N ASP A 52 -3.83 -0.38 -4.00
CA ASP A 52 -4.23 -0.17 -5.39
C ASP A 52 -5.33 0.90 -5.45
N ILE A 53 -5.26 1.78 -6.45
CA ILE A 53 -6.26 2.84 -6.63
C ILE A 53 -7.56 2.28 -7.22
N LYS A 54 -7.45 1.48 -8.27
CA LYS A 54 -8.63 0.96 -8.96
C LYS A 54 -8.89 -0.50 -8.60
N MET A 55 -9.93 -0.72 -7.81
CA MET A 55 -10.38 -2.05 -7.43
C MET A 55 -11.86 -2.21 -7.76
N VAL A 56 -12.27 -3.46 -7.94
CA VAL A 56 -13.65 -3.77 -8.34
C VAL A 56 -14.66 -3.32 -7.28
N ASP A 57 -14.35 -3.52 -6.01
CA ASP A 57 -15.29 -3.26 -4.92
C ASP A 57 -15.19 -1.86 -4.30
N TYR A 58 -14.05 -1.20 -4.44
CA TYR A 58 -13.80 0.09 -3.79
C TYR A 58 -12.94 1.00 -4.64
N ASP A 59 -13.17 2.29 -4.50
CA ASP A 59 -12.24 3.30 -5.01
C ASP A 59 -11.09 3.43 -4.01
N GLY A 60 -9.87 3.18 -4.47
CA GLY A 60 -8.69 3.23 -3.61
C GLY A 60 -8.45 4.59 -2.98
N LEU A 61 -8.84 5.68 -3.65
CA LEU A 61 -8.67 7.02 -3.09
C LEU A 61 -9.63 7.26 -1.93
N ASP A 62 -10.86 6.78 -2.02
CA ASP A 62 -11.81 6.85 -0.91
C ASP A 62 -11.34 5.99 0.25
N LEU A 63 -10.82 4.80 -0.06
CA LEU A 63 -10.30 3.90 0.94
C LEU A 63 -9.09 4.48 1.66
N LEU A 64 -8.21 5.16 0.92
CA LEU A 64 -7.07 5.86 1.50
C LEU A 64 -7.54 6.90 2.53
N GLN A 65 -8.59 7.66 2.19
CA GLN A 65 -9.12 8.66 3.10
C GLN A 65 -9.64 8.01 4.39
N ASP A 66 -10.34 6.89 4.26
CA ASP A 66 -10.86 6.14 5.41
C ASP A 66 -9.72 5.61 6.28
N ILE A 67 -8.67 5.08 5.66
CA ILE A 67 -7.49 4.60 6.38
C ILE A 67 -6.82 5.75 7.12
N ARG A 68 -6.64 6.88 6.46
CA ARG A 68 -5.97 8.03 7.05
C ARG A 68 -6.77 8.61 8.23
N ASN A 69 -8.09 8.61 8.13
CA ASN A 69 -8.94 9.10 9.20
C ASN A 69 -8.86 8.23 10.45
N LYS A 70 -8.71 6.92 10.28
CA LYS A 70 -8.67 5.98 11.41
C LYS A 70 -7.25 5.68 11.88
N PHE A 71 -6.29 5.63 10.96
CA PHE A 71 -4.89 5.27 11.24
C PHE A 71 -3.98 6.35 10.65
N TYR A 72 -4.05 7.55 11.20
CA TYR A 72 -3.38 8.71 10.59
C TYR A 72 -1.85 8.60 10.50
N ASP A 73 -1.23 7.77 11.35
CA ASP A 73 0.23 7.56 11.33
C ASP A 73 0.68 6.43 10.43
N LEU A 74 -0.26 5.65 9.89
CA LEU A 74 0.09 4.48 9.10
C LEU A 74 0.61 4.89 7.72
N PRO A 75 1.86 4.51 7.35
CA PRO A 75 2.34 4.80 6.00
C PRO A 75 1.53 4.08 4.93
N VAL A 76 1.13 4.80 3.90
CA VAL A 76 0.39 4.25 2.76
C VAL A 76 1.08 4.64 1.47
N ILE A 77 1.37 3.65 0.63
CA ILE A 77 1.90 3.86 -0.71
C ILE A 77 0.81 3.47 -1.69
N LEU A 78 0.44 4.39 -2.58
CA LEU A 78 -0.51 4.09 -3.63
C LEU A 78 0.22 3.45 -4.81
N SER A 79 -0.34 2.36 -5.32
CA SER A 79 0.19 1.64 -6.46
C SER A 79 -0.90 1.58 -7.53
N THR A 80 -0.59 2.04 -8.74
CA THR A 80 -1.58 2.10 -9.81
C THR A 80 -0.94 1.81 -11.15
N ALA A 81 -1.74 1.32 -12.10
CA ALA A 81 -1.30 1.13 -13.47
C ALA A 81 -1.23 2.45 -14.24
N TYR A 82 -1.75 3.53 -13.69
CA TYR A 82 -1.89 4.80 -14.39
C TYR A 82 -1.15 5.92 -13.67
N ASP A 83 -0.30 6.65 -14.39
CA ASP A 83 0.41 7.79 -13.82
C ASP A 83 -0.43 9.09 -13.84
N THR A 84 -1.59 9.06 -14.52
CA THR A 84 -2.49 10.21 -14.60
C THR A 84 -3.03 10.66 -13.26
N PHE A 85 -2.99 9.80 -12.24
CA PHE A 85 -3.45 10.14 -10.90
C PHE A 85 -2.41 10.92 -10.09
N LYS A 86 -1.23 11.11 -10.63
CA LYS A 86 -0.13 11.74 -9.91
C LYS A 86 -0.44 13.16 -9.43
N GLU A 87 -1.16 13.94 -10.24
CA GLU A 87 -1.56 15.29 -9.86
C GLU A 87 -2.57 15.27 -8.71
N ASP A 88 -3.52 14.34 -8.75
CA ASP A 88 -4.51 14.19 -7.69
C ASP A 88 -3.86 13.77 -6.37
N MET A 89 -2.76 13.04 -6.45
CA MET A 89 -2.04 12.57 -5.27
C MET A 89 -1.49 13.69 -4.40
N LYS A 90 -1.26 14.86 -4.96
CA LYS A 90 -0.72 16.00 -4.19
C LYS A 90 -1.68 16.48 -3.11
N SER A 91 -2.97 16.25 -3.30
CA SER A 91 -3.99 16.67 -2.35
C SER A 91 -4.48 15.53 -1.47
N ILE A 92 -3.90 14.33 -1.60
CA ILE A 92 -4.34 13.14 -0.88
C ILE A 92 -3.29 12.76 0.16
N ALA A 93 -3.72 12.05 1.18
CA ALA A 93 -2.91 11.72 2.35
C ALA A 93 -2.05 10.47 2.19
N ALA A 94 -1.56 10.20 0.98
CA ALA A 94 -0.61 9.10 0.75
C ALA A 94 0.81 9.60 0.98
N ASP A 95 1.66 8.73 1.49
CA ASP A 95 3.08 9.06 1.69
C ASP A 95 3.86 9.02 0.37
N PHE A 96 3.53 8.06 -0.48
CA PHE A 96 4.20 7.89 -1.78
C PHE A 96 3.24 7.34 -2.82
N TYR A 97 3.63 7.50 -4.07
CA TYR A 97 2.91 7.03 -5.24
C TYR A 97 3.86 6.25 -6.13
N VAL A 98 3.44 5.07 -6.58
CA VAL A 98 4.25 4.22 -7.46
C VAL A 98 3.38 3.72 -8.61
N VAL A 99 3.90 3.78 -9.83
CA VAL A 99 3.24 3.17 -10.98
C VAL A 99 3.56 1.68 -10.99
N LYS A 100 2.55 0.85 -11.19
CA LYS A 100 2.73 -0.62 -11.23
C LYS A 100 3.70 -1.03 -12.33
N SER A 101 4.60 -1.95 -12.00
CA SER A 101 5.62 -2.45 -12.92
C SER A 101 6.02 -3.85 -12.46
N PHE A 102 6.55 -4.65 -13.38
CA PHE A 102 7.19 -5.92 -13.03
C PHE A 102 8.51 -5.71 -12.32
N ASP A 103 9.13 -4.54 -12.51
CA ASP A 103 10.33 -4.16 -11.79
C ASP A 103 9.89 -3.41 -10.52
N LEU A 104 10.11 -4.00 -9.37
CA LEU A 104 9.69 -3.47 -8.09
C LEU A 104 10.74 -2.61 -7.39
N THR A 105 11.79 -2.21 -8.11
CA THR A 105 12.88 -1.41 -7.54
C THR A 105 12.36 -0.12 -6.91
N GLU A 106 11.51 0.61 -7.62
CA GLU A 106 10.95 1.85 -7.10
C GLU A 106 10.05 1.61 -5.89
N LEU A 107 9.19 0.58 -5.95
CA LEU A 107 8.32 0.25 -4.84
C LEU A 107 9.14 -0.10 -3.59
N LYS A 108 10.16 -0.94 -3.73
CA LYS A 108 11.01 -1.34 -2.63
C LYS A 108 11.71 -0.13 -1.99
N LYS A 109 12.18 0.79 -2.82
CA LYS A 109 12.81 2.01 -2.36
C LYS A 109 11.84 2.89 -1.57
N LYS A 110 10.62 3.06 -2.07
CA LYS A 110 9.60 3.88 -1.40
C LYS A 110 9.16 3.25 -0.08
N ILE A 111 9.04 1.93 -0.03
CA ILE A 111 8.72 1.22 1.20
C ILE A 111 9.79 1.50 2.25
N GLN A 112 11.05 1.36 1.88
CA GLN A 112 12.16 1.61 2.79
C GLN A 112 12.14 3.05 3.31
N MET A 113 11.93 4.02 2.42
CA MET A 113 11.85 5.42 2.80
C MET A 113 10.70 5.69 3.76
N ALA A 114 9.53 5.12 3.49
CA ALA A 114 8.35 5.32 4.34
C ALA A 114 8.55 4.71 5.72
N LEU A 115 9.13 3.53 5.80
CA LEU A 115 9.38 2.87 7.08
C LEU A 115 10.43 3.61 7.90
N GLU A 116 11.48 4.12 7.26
CA GLU A 116 12.52 4.90 7.93
C GLU A 116 11.95 6.20 8.49
N ALA A 117 11.10 6.88 7.72
CA ALA A 117 10.48 8.12 8.17
C ALA A 117 9.57 7.88 9.37
N SER A 118 8.82 6.76 9.37
CA SER A 118 7.94 6.39 10.48
C SER A 118 8.74 6.06 11.74
N ASP A 119 9.83 5.31 11.59
CA ASP A 119 10.68 4.91 12.73
C ASP A 119 11.46 6.09 13.30
N GLY A 120 11.79 7.06 12.47
CA GLY A 120 12.59 8.21 12.88
C GLY A 120 11.80 9.32 13.58
N SER A 121 10.50 9.17 13.68
CA SER A 121 9.63 10.19 14.26
C SER A 121 9.49 10.12 15.78
#